data_92b4349b4a785f3876c7ddbbb81e8b09
#
_entry.id   92b4349b4a785f3876c7ddbbb81e8b09
#
_cell.length_a   1.000
_cell.length_b   1.000
_cell.length_c   1.000
_cell.angle_alpha   90.00
_cell.angle_beta   90.00
_cell.angle_gamma   90.00
#
_symmetry.space_group_name_H-M   'P 1'
#
loop_
_entity.id
_entity.type
_entity.pdbx_description
1 polymer ?
#
loop_
_entity_poly.entity_id
_entity_poly.type
_entity_poly.pdbx_seq_one_letter_code
_entity_poly.pdbx_strand_id
1 'polypeptide(L)'
;MAHFVYIMASRPGGALYTGRSTNLRQRVEAHRAGLSVHTAKYNIKTLVWFEEQADFEHSLKRERGIKRWRRSWKLHLVSQANPEWRDVTHQIPK
;
A
#
# COMPACT_ATOMS: atom_id res chain seq x y z
N MET A 1 -11.16 -15.52 3.25
CA MET A 1 -9.81 -15.00 2.96
C MET A 1 -9.89 -13.49 2.79
N ALA A 2 -9.03 -12.75 3.46
CA ALA A 2 -9.05 -11.30 3.35
C ALA A 2 -8.40 -10.83 2.04
N HIS A 3 -8.90 -9.73 1.51
CA HIS A 3 -8.34 -9.08 0.33
C HIS A 3 -7.98 -7.65 0.72
N PHE A 4 -6.75 -7.24 0.48
CA PHE A 4 -6.27 -5.91 0.84
C PHE A 4 -5.82 -5.13 -0.38
N VAL A 5 -6.10 -3.83 -0.37
CA VAL A 5 -5.45 -2.85 -1.24
C VAL A 5 -4.55 -2.03 -0.33
N TYR A 6 -3.34 -1.73 -0.78
CA TYR A 6 -2.37 -1.05 0.07
C TYR A 6 -1.51 -0.07 -0.71
N ILE A 7 -0.93 0.87 0.02
CA ILE A 7 0.04 1.83 -0.52
C ILE A 7 1.29 1.77 0.35
N MET A 8 2.43 1.64 -0.29
CA MET A 8 3.73 1.75 0.35
C MET A 8 4.44 3.00 -0.15
N ALA A 9 5.34 3.54 0.67
CA ALA A 9 6.07 4.76 0.35
C ALA A 9 7.55 4.62 0.70
N SER A 10 8.39 5.38 0.00
CA SER A 10 9.82 5.49 0.33
C SER A 10 10.04 6.37 1.55
N ARG A 11 9.21 7.40 1.70
CA ARG A 11 9.22 8.38 2.78
C ARG A 11 7.92 9.17 2.72
N PRO A 12 7.61 10.01 3.73
CA PRO A 12 6.43 10.87 3.64
C PRO A 12 6.46 11.72 2.37
N GLY A 13 5.39 11.62 1.57
CA GLY A 13 5.31 12.35 0.30
C GLY A 13 6.28 11.88 -0.78
N GLY A 14 6.98 10.76 -0.58
CA GLY A 14 7.95 10.24 -1.54
C GLY A 14 7.35 9.36 -2.63
N ALA A 15 8.16 8.44 -3.16
CA ALA A 15 7.70 7.49 -4.17
C ALA A 15 6.65 6.56 -3.57
N LEU A 16 5.61 6.24 -4.35
CA LEU A 16 4.48 5.42 -3.91
C LEU A 16 4.36 4.15 -4.75
N TYR A 17 3.88 3.10 -4.12
CA TYR A 17 3.50 1.86 -4.79
C TYR A 17 2.11 1.44 -4.30
N THR A 18 1.17 1.22 -5.21
CA THR A 18 -0.16 0.72 -4.90
C THR A 18 -0.25 -0.74 -5.33
N GLY A 19 -0.69 -1.60 -4.44
CA GLY A 19 -0.81 -3.02 -4.72
C GLY A 19 -2.00 -3.67 -4.06
N ARG A 20 -2.11 -4.97 -4.25
CA ARG A 20 -3.20 -5.78 -3.75
C ARG A 20 -2.64 -7.12 -3.28
N SER A 21 -3.17 -7.66 -2.16
CA SER A 21 -2.69 -8.94 -1.64
C SER A 21 -3.73 -9.62 -0.77
N THR A 22 -3.71 -10.95 -0.73
CA THR A 22 -4.48 -11.75 0.23
C THR A 22 -3.66 -12.04 1.48
N ASN A 23 -2.35 -11.76 1.46
CA ASN A 23 -1.49 -11.89 2.62
C ASN A 23 -0.59 -10.65 2.70
N LEU A 24 -1.16 -9.59 3.27
CA LEU A 24 -0.51 -8.28 3.27
C LEU A 24 0.80 -8.28 4.05
N ARG A 25 0.83 -8.96 5.20
CA ARG A 25 2.04 -9.00 6.03
C ARG A 25 3.23 -9.60 5.27
N GLN A 26 3.00 -10.73 4.61
CA GLN A 26 4.03 -11.37 3.80
C GLN A 26 4.47 -10.48 2.65
N ARG A 27 3.52 -9.79 2.01
CA ARG A 27 3.80 -8.90 0.90
C ARG A 27 4.66 -7.71 1.31
N VAL A 28 4.36 -7.13 2.47
CA VAL A 28 5.16 -6.03 3.03
C VAL A 28 6.59 -6.51 3.29
N GLU A 29 6.75 -7.69 3.86
CA GLU A 29 8.09 -8.25 4.11
C GLU A 29 8.85 -8.48 2.80
N ALA A 30 8.17 -8.95 1.76
CA ALA A 30 8.78 -9.13 0.45
C ALA A 30 9.28 -7.81 -0.13
N HIS A 31 8.51 -6.74 -0.01
CA HIS A 31 8.94 -5.41 -0.45
C HIS A 31 10.16 -4.94 0.33
N ARG A 32 10.16 -5.13 1.65
CA ARG A 32 11.29 -4.73 2.51
C ARG A 32 12.56 -5.50 2.19
N ALA A 33 12.41 -6.76 1.78
CA ALA A 33 13.54 -7.61 1.40
C ALA A 33 14.06 -7.32 -0.01
N GLY A 34 13.42 -6.39 -0.75
CA GLY A 34 13.85 -6.03 -2.09
C GLY A 34 13.48 -7.05 -3.16
N LEU A 35 12.46 -7.88 -2.91
CA LEU A 35 12.04 -8.92 -3.86
C LEU A 35 11.22 -8.37 -5.02
N SER A 36 10.71 -7.15 -4.92
CA SER A 36 10.03 -6.46 -6.02
C SER A 36 10.99 -5.46 -6.64
N VAL A 37 11.27 -5.64 -7.94
CA VAL A 37 12.24 -4.77 -8.66
C VAL A 37 11.84 -3.30 -8.56
N HIS A 38 10.56 -2.98 -8.78
CA HIS A 38 10.09 -1.60 -8.74
C HIS A 38 10.27 -0.97 -7.37
N THR A 39 9.80 -1.63 -6.32
CA THR A 39 9.88 -1.07 -4.97
C THR A 39 11.30 -1.03 -4.43
N ALA A 40 12.13 -1.99 -4.82
CA ALA A 40 13.55 -1.98 -4.46
C ALA A 40 14.28 -0.80 -5.09
N LYS A 41 14.02 -0.54 -6.36
CA LYS A 41 14.66 0.57 -7.09
C LYS A 41 14.42 1.92 -6.44
N TYR A 42 13.21 2.16 -5.95
CA TYR A 42 12.84 3.43 -5.34
C TYR A 42 12.88 3.41 -3.81
N ASN A 43 13.40 2.35 -3.23
CA ASN A 43 13.52 2.19 -1.78
C ASN A 43 12.17 2.32 -1.05
N ILE A 44 11.13 1.75 -1.63
CA ILE A 44 9.76 1.80 -1.08
C ILE A 44 9.61 0.66 -0.07
N LYS A 45 9.66 0.98 1.22
CA LYS A 45 9.71 -0.02 2.29
C LYS A 45 8.73 0.21 3.44
N THR A 46 8.00 1.32 3.43
CA THR A 46 7.09 1.68 4.53
C THR A 46 5.65 1.47 4.09
N LEU A 47 4.89 0.67 4.84
CA LEU A 47 3.45 0.53 4.61
C LEU A 47 2.76 1.73 5.26
N VAL A 48 2.15 2.59 4.43
CA VAL A 48 1.54 3.83 4.92
C VAL A 48 0.01 3.82 4.89
N TRP A 49 -0.58 2.88 4.17
CA TRP A 49 -2.04 2.79 4.08
C TRP A 49 -2.46 1.41 3.59
N PHE A 50 -3.56 0.88 4.13
CA PHE A 50 -4.19 -0.31 3.58
C PHE A 50 -5.69 -0.30 3.89
N GLU A 51 -6.43 -1.07 3.11
CA GLU A 51 -7.88 -1.18 3.24
C GLU A 51 -8.28 -2.61 2.93
N GLU A 52 -9.10 -3.21 3.78
CA GLU A 52 -9.64 -4.54 3.52
C GLU A 52 -10.86 -4.43 2.61
N GLN A 53 -10.96 -5.33 1.63
CA GLN A 53 -12.06 -5.40 0.69
C GLN A 53 -12.86 -6.68 0.91
N ALA A 54 -14.14 -6.66 0.52
CA ALA A 54 -15.03 -7.79 0.71
C ALA A 54 -14.60 -9.04 -0.09
N ASP A 55 -14.06 -8.82 -1.28
CA ASP A 55 -13.71 -9.92 -2.18
C ASP A 55 -12.65 -9.49 -3.21
N PHE A 56 -12.29 -10.44 -4.07
CA PHE A 56 -11.30 -10.22 -5.11
C PHE A 56 -11.70 -9.07 -6.06
N GLU A 57 -12.95 -9.09 -6.52
CA GLU A 57 -13.38 -8.10 -7.52
C GLU A 57 -13.36 -6.67 -6.98
N HIS A 58 -13.81 -6.47 -5.74
CA HIS A 58 -13.76 -5.16 -5.10
C HIS A 58 -12.31 -4.71 -4.92
N SER A 59 -11.43 -5.62 -4.52
CA SER A 59 -10.02 -5.28 -4.35
C SER A 59 -9.36 -4.90 -5.68
N LEU A 60 -9.70 -5.61 -6.75
CA LEU A 60 -9.16 -5.33 -8.08
C LEU A 60 -9.60 -3.96 -8.59
N LYS A 61 -10.89 -3.65 -8.45
CA LYS A 61 -11.43 -2.34 -8.86
C LYS A 61 -10.80 -1.20 -8.06
N ARG A 62 -10.66 -1.39 -6.76
CA ARG A 62 -10.09 -0.36 -5.88
C ARG A 62 -8.64 -0.10 -6.23
N GLU A 63 -7.85 -1.14 -6.39
CA GLU A 63 -6.44 -1.01 -6.77
C GLU A 63 -6.29 -0.29 -8.11
N ARG A 64 -7.04 -0.73 -9.12
CA ARG A 64 -6.99 -0.11 -10.45
C ARG A 64 -7.41 1.35 -10.41
N GLY A 65 -8.45 1.65 -9.64
CA GLY A 65 -8.92 3.03 -9.47
C GLY A 65 -7.84 3.91 -8.89
N ILE A 66 -7.24 3.49 -7.77
CA ILE A 66 -6.18 4.27 -7.11
C ILE A 66 -4.97 4.43 -8.02
N LYS A 67 -4.58 3.41 -8.75
CA LYS A 67 -3.44 3.48 -9.67
C LYS A 67 -3.62 4.54 -10.75
N ARG A 68 -4.87 4.83 -11.15
CA ARG A 68 -5.20 5.84 -12.17
C ARG A 68 -5.34 7.24 -11.60
N TRP A 69 -5.42 7.38 -10.28
CA TRP A 69 -5.56 8.69 -9.65
C TRP A 69 -4.32 9.53 -9.90
N ARG A 70 -4.51 10.84 -9.95
CA ARG A 70 -3.37 11.77 -9.90
C ARG A 70 -2.68 11.62 -8.55
N ARG A 71 -1.41 11.96 -8.52
CA ARG A 71 -0.58 11.80 -7.33
C ARG A 71 -1.17 12.53 -6.11
N SER A 72 -1.68 13.75 -6.29
CA SER A 72 -2.24 14.52 -5.17
C SER A 72 -3.38 13.79 -4.47
N TRP A 73 -4.18 13.02 -5.20
CA TRP A 73 -5.28 12.26 -4.60
C TRP A 73 -4.75 11.07 -3.77
N LYS A 74 -3.70 10.43 -4.23
CA LYS A 74 -3.07 9.33 -3.48
C LYS A 74 -2.46 9.86 -2.18
N LEU A 75 -1.76 11.00 -2.25
CA LEU A 75 -1.20 11.63 -1.07
C LEU A 75 -2.29 12.00 -0.07
N HIS A 76 -3.41 12.54 -0.54
CA HIS A 76 -4.52 12.90 0.31
C HIS A 76 -5.15 11.68 0.99
N LEU A 77 -5.34 10.59 0.26
CA LEU A 77 -5.87 9.35 0.83
C LEU A 77 -5.03 8.86 2.00
N VAL A 78 -3.72 8.82 1.83
CA VAL A 78 -2.80 8.40 2.89
C VAL A 78 -2.85 9.38 4.06
N SER A 79 -2.76 10.67 3.79
CA SER A 79 -2.68 11.70 4.83
C SER A 79 -3.95 11.79 5.68
N GLN A 80 -5.12 11.51 5.11
CA GLN A 80 -6.37 11.47 5.86
C GLN A 80 -6.36 10.37 6.93
N ALA A 81 -5.85 9.19 6.59
CA ALA A 81 -5.83 8.05 7.49
C ALA A 81 -4.57 8.00 8.35
N ASN A 82 -3.48 8.60 7.87
CA ASN A 82 -2.16 8.49 8.48
C ASN A 82 -1.39 9.80 8.27
N PRO A 83 -1.77 10.89 9.00
CA PRO A 83 -1.19 12.21 8.76
C PRO A 83 0.32 12.27 8.85
N GLU A 84 0.93 11.41 9.66
CA GLU A 84 2.38 11.41 9.87
C GLU A 84 3.12 10.45 8.97
N TRP A 85 2.39 9.69 8.13
CA TRP A 85 2.98 8.72 7.21
C TRP A 85 3.86 7.68 7.90
N ARG A 86 3.42 7.24 9.09
CA ARG A 86 4.12 6.22 9.86
C ARG A 86 3.85 4.83 9.29
N ASP A 87 4.74 3.89 9.58
CA ASP A 87 4.51 2.49 9.22
C ASP A 87 3.30 1.96 9.98
N VAL A 88 2.33 1.39 9.25
CA VAL A 88 1.10 0.85 9.85
C VAL A 88 1.03 -0.68 9.78
N THR A 89 2.16 -1.35 9.58
CA THR A 89 2.21 -2.82 9.50
C THR A 89 1.59 -3.47 10.74
N HIS A 90 1.77 -2.88 11.92
CA HIS A 90 1.21 -3.40 13.16
C HIS A 90 -0.31 -3.38 13.21
N GLN A 91 -0.97 -2.63 12.33
CA GLN A 91 -2.44 -2.56 12.26
C GLN A 91 -3.05 -3.64 11.38
N ILE A 92 -2.24 -4.42 10.67
CA ILE A 92 -2.74 -5.50 9.82
C ILE A 92 -3.41 -6.54 10.70
N PRO A 93 -4.68 -6.95 10.42
CA PRO A 93 -5.35 -8.00 11.19
C PRO A 93 -4.57 -9.31 11.16
N LYS A 94 -4.63 -10.02 12.27
CA LYS A 94 -3.97 -11.33 12.37
C LYS A 94 -4.77 -12.44 11.71
#